data_c6619915da917ffef08915878c0d7d4b
#
_entry.id   c6619915da917ffef08915878c0d7d4b
#
_cell.length_a   1.000
_cell.length_b   1.000
_cell.length_c   1.000
_cell.angle_alpha   90.00
_cell.angle_beta   90.00
_cell.angle_gamma   90.00
#
_symmetry.space_group_name_H-M   'P 1'
#
loop_
_entity.id
_entity.type
_entity.pdbx_description
1 polymer ?
#
loop_
_entity_poly.entity_id
_entity_poly.type
_entity_poly.pdbx_seq_one_letter_code
_entity_poly.pdbx_strand_id
1 'polypeptide(L)'
;NYRDHRKIVVIDGKVGYTGGMNIGDDYFFRWRDTHTRITGNAVAALQYCFLNSWITSGGKIDGNFDVFFPQDRIAHDDKLVQIIPDEPDREFPILHLGALWTAHHAERYLYIQTPYFVPPEPLMMALKSAAFKGCDVRLMVPKKADLFFMGPANKSFYKDCLEAGIRVFEKGGKFIHSKTMVSDDYLSIIGSANMDCRSMELSYEINAYIYNEEIAKENYKIFMSDLKECSEVTLKEWGKRPWYHKITQSIMRLFAPLL
;
A
#
# COMPACT_ATOMS: atom_id res chain seq x y z
N ASN A 1 -11.49 -16.92 6.35
CA ASN A 1 -11.79 -16.04 5.21
C ASN A 1 -10.53 -15.34 4.67
N TYR A 2 -9.40 -16.06 4.69
CA TYR A 2 -8.12 -15.58 4.21
C TYR A 2 -8.12 -15.50 2.67
N ARG A 3 -7.45 -14.47 2.12
CA ARG A 3 -7.30 -14.29 0.68
C ARG A 3 -5.83 -14.08 0.32
N ASP A 4 -5.39 -14.71 -0.76
CA ASP A 4 -4.13 -14.31 -1.39
C ASP A 4 -4.39 -13.08 -2.26
N HIS A 5 -3.93 -11.93 -1.76
CA HIS A 5 -4.07 -10.64 -2.43
C HIS A 5 -2.76 -10.17 -3.05
N ARG A 6 -1.70 -10.99 -2.97
CA ARG A 6 -0.40 -10.71 -3.60
C ARG A 6 -0.53 -10.67 -5.11
N LYS A 7 0.17 -9.77 -5.76
CA LYS A 7 0.30 -9.68 -7.19
C LYS A 7 1.76 -9.90 -7.54
N ILE A 8 2.08 -11.11 -7.98
CA ILE A 8 3.44 -11.54 -8.26
C ILE A 8 3.49 -12.09 -9.68
N VAL A 9 4.38 -11.54 -10.49
CA VAL A 9 4.76 -12.11 -11.77
C VAL A 9 6.26 -12.31 -11.76
N VAL A 10 6.73 -13.51 -12.05
CA VAL A 10 8.16 -13.79 -12.22
C VAL A 10 8.39 -14.44 -13.58
N ILE A 11 9.35 -13.94 -14.31
CA ILE A 11 9.71 -14.39 -15.64
C ILE A 11 11.12 -14.97 -15.57
N ASP A 12 11.24 -16.27 -15.87
CA ASP A 12 12.50 -17.05 -15.93
C ASP A 12 13.37 -16.94 -14.63
N GLY A 13 12.76 -16.61 -13.49
CA GLY A 13 13.48 -16.35 -12.24
C GLY A 13 14.40 -15.13 -12.27
N LYS A 14 14.35 -14.30 -13.32
CA LYS A 14 15.26 -13.18 -13.59
C LYS A 14 14.61 -11.81 -13.50
N VAL A 15 13.33 -11.71 -13.84
CA VAL A 15 12.56 -10.47 -13.77
C VAL A 15 11.31 -10.73 -12.93
N GLY A 16 11.08 -9.86 -11.94
CA GLY A 16 9.90 -9.91 -11.09
C GLY A 16 9.09 -8.64 -11.17
N TYR A 17 7.79 -8.76 -10.92
CA TYR A 17 6.86 -7.64 -10.81
C TYR A 17 5.99 -7.82 -9.58
N THR A 18 5.75 -6.72 -8.87
CA THR A 18 4.77 -6.65 -7.77
C THR A 18 4.21 -5.24 -7.60
N GLY A 19 3.06 -5.13 -6.97
CA GLY A 19 2.35 -3.86 -6.78
C GLY A 19 0.84 -4.05 -6.68
N GLY A 20 0.06 -3.03 -7.01
CA GLY A 20 -1.40 -3.04 -6.87
C GLY A 20 -2.16 -3.66 -8.06
N MET A 21 -1.56 -3.73 -9.26
CA MET A 21 -2.26 -4.13 -10.49
C MET A 21 -2.68 -5.59 -10.50
N ASN A 22 -3.94 -5.85 -10.83
CA ASN A 22 -4.40 -7.16 -11.33
C ASN A 22 -4.45 -7.17 -12.86
N ILE A 23 -4.57 -8.37 -13.44
CA ILE A 23 -4.83 -8.56 -14.87
C ILE A 23 -6.34 -8.38 -15.07
N GLY A 24 -6.74 -7.26 -15.64
CA GLY A 24 -8.15 -6.93 -15.89
C GLY A 24 -8.31 -5.56 -16.56
N ASP A 25 -9.41 -5.35 -17.27
CA ASP A 25 -9.67 -4.16 -18.08
C ASP A 25 -9.67 -2.86 -17.27
N ASP A 26 -10.16 -2.90 -16.03
CA ASP A 26 -10.18 -1.72 -15.17
C ASP A 26 -8.77 -1.20 -14.90
N TYR A 27 -7.80 -2.07 -14.68
CA TYR A 27 -6.40 -1.70 -14.43
C TYR A 27 -5.71 -1.12 -15.66
N PHE A 28 -6.09 -1.54 -16.85
CA PHE A 28 -5.51 -1.00 -18.09
C PHE A 28 -6.13 0.35 -18.50
N PHE A 29 -7.42 0.55 -18.30
CA PHE A 29 -8.13 1.67 -18.90
C PHE A 29 -8.69 2.70 -17.91
N ARG A 30 -9.15 2.26 -16.74
CA ARG A 30 -9.98 3.05 -15.83
C ARG A 30 -9.30 3.43 -14.53
N TRP A 31 -8.38 2.59 -14.04
CA TRP A 31 -7.75 2.75 -12.75
C TRP A 31 -6.34 3.32 -12.89
N ARG A 32 -5.91 4.00 -11.84
CA ARG A 32 -4.55 4.48 -11.66
C ARG A 32 -3.88 3.61 -10.61
N ASP A 33 -2.90 2.83 -11.00
CA ASP A 33 -2.18 1.94 -10.10
C ASP A 33 -0.66 2.10 -10.23
N THR A 34 0.08 1.53 -9.28
CA THR A 34 1.54 1.49 -9.28
C THR A 34 2.02 0.05 -9.15
N HIS A 35 2.95 -0.31 -10.02
CA HIS A 35 3.55 -1.64 -10.07
C HIS A 35 5.05 -1.48 -10.32
N THR A 36 5.89 -2.24 -9.62
CA THR A 36 7.34 -2.15 -9.77
C THR A 36 7.89 -3.35 -10.53
N ARG A 37 8.88 -3.09 -11.39
CA ARG A 37 9.70 -4.10 -12.05
C ARG A 37 11.01 -4.24 -11.30
N ILE A 38 11.38 -5.46 -10.97
CA ILE A 38 12.56 -5.80 -10.17
C ILE A 38 13.43 -6.77 -10.96
N THR A 39 14.74 -6.56 -10.92
CA THR A 39 15.77 -7.47 -11.45
C THR A 39 16.82 -7.76 -10.37
N GLY A 40 17.68 -8.72 -10.62
CA GLY A 40 18.72 -9.11 -9.65
C GLY A 40 18.21 -10.02 -8.54
N ASN A 41 18.92 -10.04 -7.41
CA ASN A 41 18.71 -11.04 -6.35
C ASN A 41 17.34 -10.94 -5.66
N ALA A 42 16.72 -9.77 -5.59
CA ALA A 42 15.42 -9.59 -4.96
C ALA A 42 14.29 -10.38 -5.69
N VAL A 43 14.48 -10.73 -6.97
CA VAL A 43 13.55 -11.58 -7.72
C VAL A 43 13.40 -12.97 -7.08
N ALA A 44 14.46 -13.50 -6.45
CA ALA A 44 14.40 -14.78 -5.78
C ALA A 44 13.36 -14.81 -4.64
N ALA A 45 13.17 -13.70 -3.93
CA ALA A 45 12.16 -13.60 -2.89
C ALA A 45 10.74 -13.65 -3.46
N LEU A 46 10.48 -12.97 -4.60
CA LEU A 46 9.20 -13.05 -5.31
C LEU A 46 8.95 -14.47 -5.84
N GLN A 47 9.98 -15.10 -6.42
CA GLN A 47 9.90 -16.48 -6.89
C GLN A 47 9.58 -17.46 -5.77
N TYR A 48 10.22 -17.29 -4.61
CA TYR A 48 9.94 -18.11 -3.43
C TYR A 48 8.49 -17.95 -2.97
N CYS A 49 7.98 -16.71 -2.88
CA CYS A 49 6.59 -16.46 -2.51
C CYS A 49 5.60 -17.11 -3.48
N PHE A 50 5.88 -17.02 -4.80
CA PHE A 50 5.05 -17.69 -5.82
C PHE A 50 5.05 -19.20 -5.64
N LEU A 51 6.23 -19.81 -5.50
CA LEU A 51 6.35 -21.28 -5.38
C LEU A 51 5.69 -21.79 -4.08
N ASN A 52 5.81 -21.02 -2.98
CA ASN A 52 5.12 -21.36 -1.74
C ASN A 52 3.59 -21.36 -1.94
N SER A 53 3.04 -20.33 -2.60
CA SER A 53 1.61 -20.29 -2.94
C SER A 53 1.20 -21.44 -3.86
N TRP A 54 2.02 -21.77 -4.83
CA TRP A 54 1.79 -22.91 -5.76
C TRP A 54 1.68 -24.23 -4.99
N ILE A 55 2.64 -24.52 -4.12
CA ILE A 55 2.68 -25.75 -3.32
C ILE A 55 1.50 -25.82 -2.33
N THR A 56 1.24 -24.73 -1.62
CA THR A 56 0.12 -24.68 -0.62
C THR A 56 -1.25 -24.78 -1.29
N SER A 57 -1.35 -24.40 -2.56
CA SER A 57 -2.55 -24.60 -3.37
C SER A 57 -2.68 -26.00 -3.99
N GLY A 58 -1.78 -26.93 -3.63
CA GLY A 58 -1.77 -28.32 -4.14
C GLY A 58 -0.99 -28.51 -5.44
N GLY A 59 -0.30 -27.49 -5.91
CA GLY A 59 0.61 -27.58 -7.05
C GLY A 59 1.83 -28.46 -6.74
N LYS A 60 2.35 -29.13 -7.75
CA LYS A 60 3.58 -29.93 -7.62
C LYS A 60 4.72 -29.27 -8.37
N ILE A 61 5.92 -29.48 -7.87
CA ILE A 61 7.16 -29.10 -8.53
C ILE A 61 7.89 -30.41 -8.84
N ASP A 62 7.91 -30.76 -10.11
CA ASP A 62 8.62 -31.93 -10.58
C ASP A 62 10.01 -31.51 -11.08
N GLY A 63 11.06 -32.28 -10.69
CA GLY A 63 12.42 -32.06 -11.14
C GLY A 63 13.29 -31.19 -10.22
N ASN A 64 14.29 -30.54 -10.82
CA ASN A 64 15.26 -29.74 -10.10
C ASN A 64 14.70 -28.38 -9.70
N PHE A 65 14.63 -28.11 -8.41
CA PHE A 65 14.16 -26.84 -7.85
C PHE A 65 15.05 -25.64 -8.24
N ASP A 66 16.34 -25.88 -8.49
CA ASP A 66 17.30 -24.82 -8.84
C ASP A 66 16.97 -24.09 -10.14
N VAL A 67 16.21 -24.71 -11.05
CA VAL A 67 15.79 -24.06 -12.32
C VAL A 67 14.95 -22.81 -12.08
N PHE A 68 14.27 -22.70 -10.94
CA PHE A 68 13.49 -21.54 -10.56
C PHE A 68 14.34 -20.40 -9.98
N PHE A 69 15.61 -20.69 -9.64
CA PHE A 69 16.53 -19.75 -9.00
C PHE A 69 17.86 -19.64 -9.77
N PRO A 70 17.83 -19.16 -11.03
CA PRO A 70 19.04 -19.05 -11.84
C PRO A 70 20.08 -18.16 -11.16
N GLN A 71 21.34 -18.56 -11.26
CA GLN A 71 22.47 -17.84 -10.64
C GLN A 71 22.94 -16.63 -11.46
N ASP A 72 22.55 -16.59 -12.73
CA ASP A 72 22.89 -15.54 -13.71
C ASP A 72 21.89 -14.36 -13.71
N ARG A 73 21.25 -14.09 -12.58
CA ARG A 73 20.40 -12.90 -12.41
C ARG A 73 21.24 -11.64 -12.50
N ILE A 74 20.93 -10.80 -13.48
CA ILE A 74 21.63 -9.54 -13.68
C ILE A 74 20.92 -8.45 -12.90
N ALA A 75 21.62 -7.83 -11.96
CA ALA A 75 21.23 -6.54 -11.40
C ALA A 75 21.74 -5.44 -12.35
N HIS A 76 20.87 -4.54 -12.75
CA HIS A 76 21.26 -3.41 -13.60
C HIS A 76 21.78 -2.24 -12.77
N ASP A 77 21.44 -2.17 -11.48
CA ASP A 77 21.79 -1.12 -10.55
C ASP A 77 21.98 -1.67 -9.13
N ASP A 78 22.75 -0.97 -8.30
CA ASP A 78 22.99 -1.28 -6.88
C ASP A 78 21.89 -0.65 -5.98
N LYS A 79 20.62 -0.99 -6.23
CA LYS A 79 19.50 -0.51 -5.41
C LYS A 79 19.12 -1.56 -4.37
N LEU A 80 19.13 -1.19 -3.11
CA LEU A 80 18.70 -2.09 -2.03
C LEU A 80 17.18 -2.27 -2.06
N VAL A 81 16.74 -3.50 -2.27
CA VAL A 81 15.32 -3.87 -2.31
C VAL A 81 15.07 -5.02 -1.34
N GLN A 82 14.11 -4.83 -0.46
CA GLN A 82 13.63 -5.85 0.46
C GLN A 82 12.20 -6.23 0.08
N ILE A 83 11.97 -7.49 -0.25
CA ILE A 83 10.64 -8.04 -0.49
C ILE A 83 10.09 -8.58 0.81
N ILE A 84 8.98 -8.05 1.26
CA ILE A 84 8.35 -8.42 2.53
C ILE A 84 6.97 -9.01 2.24
N PRO A 85 6.82 -10.35 2.30
CA PRO A 85 5.53 -11.00 2.30
C PRO A 85 4.93 -11.00 3.71
N ASP A 86 3.61 -10.94 3.80
CA ASP A 86 2.86 -11.17 5.02
C ASP A 86 1.79 -12.24 4.83
N GLU A 87 1.44 -12.89 5.93
CA GLU A 87 0.52 -14.03 5.97
C GLU A 87 -0.40 -13.91 7.20
N PRO A 88 -1.69 -14.30 7.08
CA PRO A 88 -2.68 -14.05 8.13
C PRO A 88 -2.39 -14.70 9.49
N ASP A 89 -1.66 -15.80 9.50
CA ASP A 89 -1.44 -16.59 10.73
C ASP A 89 -0.09 -16.29 11.41
N ARG A 90 0.57 -15.19 11.01
CA ARG A 90 1.81 -14.79 11.66
C ARG A 90 1.56 -14.17 13.03
N GLU A 91 2.37 -14.55 13.99
CA GLU A 91 2.38 -13.96 15.33
C GLU A 91 2.62 -12.45 15.31
N PHE A 92 3.42 -11.98 14.34
CA PHE A 92 3.71 -10.55 14.12
C PHE A 92 3.37 -10.16 12.69
N PRO A 93 2.40 -9.26 12.47
CA PRO A 93 2.05 -8.75 11.15
C PRO A 93 3.14 -7.81 10.62
N ILE A 94 4.03 -8.35 9.79
CA ILE A 94 5.29 -7.68 9.40
C ILE A 94 5.02 -6.43 8.56
N LEU A 95 4.03 -6.44 7.67
CA LEU A 95 3.68 -5.26 6.88
C LEU A 95 3.12 -4.13 7.75
N HIS A 96 2.32 -4.47 8.77
CA HIS A 96 1.87 -3.50 9.76
C HIS A 96 3.06 -2.89 10.52
N LEU A 97 3.96 -3.74 11.04
CA LEU A 97 5.17 -3.27 11.72
C LEU A 97 6.06 -2.41 10.80
N GLY A 98 6.18 -2.75 9.52
CA GLY A 98 6.91 -1.95 8.55
C GLY A 98 6.29 -0.59 8.29
N ALA A 99 4.94 -0.51 8.22
CA ALA A 99 4.22 0.75 8.11
C ALA A 99 4.38 1.62 9.37
N LEU A 100 4.30 1.02 10.56
CA LEU A 100 4.59 1.67 11.84
C LEU A 100 6.01 2.24 11.88
N TRP A 101 6.99 1.41 11.53
CA TRP A 101 8.38 1.83 11.48
C TRP A 101 8.57 3.03 10.54
N THR A 102 7.99 2.97 9.34
CA THR A 102 8.06 4.06 8.36
C THR A 102 7.45 5.35 8.91
N ALA A 103 6.28 5.28 9.54
CA ALA A 103 5.63 6.46 10.13
C ALA A 103 6.45 7.06 11.29
N HIS A 104 7.06 6.22 12.13
CA HIS A 104 7.89 6.69 13.23
C HIS A 104 9.20 7.35 12.77
N HIS A 105 9.81 6.86 11.70
CA HIS A 105 11.11 7.34 11.20
C HIS A 105 11.00 8.45 10.15
N ALA A 106 9.81 8.72 9.60
CA ALA A 106 9.61 9.83 8.69
C ALA A 106 9.86 11.17 9.43
N GLU A 107 10.76 11.99 8.90
CA GLU A 107 11.17 13.27 9.51
C GLU A 107 10.64 14.47 8.74
N ARG A 108 10.81 14.49 7.42
CA ARG A 108 10.43 15.62 6.56
C ARG A 108 9.04 15.46 5.97
N TYR A 109 8.80 14.30 5.36
CA TYR A 109 7.51 14.00 4.75
C TYR A 109 7.23 12.50 4.69
N LEU A 110 5.93 12.16 4.70
CA LEU A 110 5.40 10.83 4.48
C LEU A 110 4.15 10.93 3.60
N TYR A 111 4.24 10.46 2.36
CA TYR A 111 3.13 10.50 1.41
C TYR A 111 2.60 9.10 1.14
N ILE A 112 1.30 8.94 1.29
CA ILE A 112 0.60 7.65 1.24
C ILE A 112 -0.47 7.70 0.17
N GLN A 113 -0.49 6.69 -0.73
CA GLN A 113 -1.60 6.43 -1.64
C GLN A 113 -2.22 5.07 -1.29
N THR A 114 -3.52 5.02 -1.09
CA THR A 114 -4.25 3.78 -0.84
C THR A 114 -5.71 3.94 -1.25
N PRO A 115 -6.35 2.92 -1.88
CA PRO A 115 -7.78 2.95 -2.14
C PRO A 115 -8.61 2.83 -0.86
N TYR A 116 -8.09 2.11 0.14
CA TYR A 116 -8.76 1.85 1.40
C TYR A 116 -7.90 2.33 2.56
N PHE A 117 -8.49 3.21 3.37
CA PHE A 117 -7.84 3.78 4.54
C PHE A 117 -8.71 3.55 5.78
N VAL A 118 -8.53 2.39 6.36
CA VAL A 118 -9.18 1.92 7.59
C VAL A 118 -8.11 1.34 8.51
N PRO A 119 -7.13 2.16 8.91
CA PRO A 119 -5.93 1.67 9.58
C PRO A 119 -6.23 1.11 10.98
N PRO A 120 -5.50 0.07 11.42
CA PRO A 120 -5.45 -0.33 12.81
C PRO A 120 -5.04 0.84 13.71
N GLU A 121 -5.53 0.83 14.96
CA GLU A 121 -5.27 1.95 15.90
C GLU A 121 -3.78 2.27 16.09
N PRO A 122 -2.85 1.29 16.22
CA PRO A 122 -1.43 1.60 16.34
C PRO A 122 -0.87 2.37 15.14
N LEU A 123 -1.30 2.02 13.91
CA LEU A 123 -0.85 2.72 12.70
C LEU A 123 -1.41 4.14 12.64
N MET A 124 -2.69 4.35 13.00
CA MET A 124 -3.26 5.68 13.09
C MET A 124 -2.50 6.54 14.10
N MET A 125 -2.14 6.00 15.26
CA MET A 125 -1.37 6.71 16.28
C MET A 125 0.04 7.06 15.79
N ALA A 126 0.71 6.17 15.06
CA ALA A 126 2.01 6.45 14.48
C ALA A 126 1.97 7.57 13.43
N LEU A 127 0.95 7.57 12.55
CA LEU A 127 0.73 8.63 11.55
C LEU A 127 0.45 10.00 12.23
N LYS A 128 -0.39 10.02 13.25
CA LYS A 128 -0.64 11.23 14.05
C LYS A 128 0.64 11.73 14.73
N SER A 129 1.42 10.83 15.31
CA SER A 129 2.70 11.17 15.95
C SER A 129 3.68 11.78 14.95
N ALA A 130 3.76 11.22 13.73
CA ALA A 130 4.56 11.81 12.66
C ALA A 130 4.13 13.24 12.32
N ALA A 131 2.83 13.48 12.16
CA ALA A 131 2.30 14.81 11.90
C ALA A 131 2.54 15.79 13.05
N PHE A 132 2.33 15.38 14.30
CA PHE A 132 2.56 16.21 15.49
C PHE A 132 4.03 16.63 15.68
N LYS A 133 4.98 15.80 15.27
CA LYS A 133 6.40 16.18 15.29
C LYS A 133 6.83 17.09 14.13
N GLY A 134 5.90 17.46 13.22
CA GLY A 134 6.13 18.39 12.12
C GLY A 134 6.42 17.74 10.76
N CYS A 135 6.33 16.42 10.64
CA CYS A 135 6.41 15.74 9.35
C CYS A 135 5.19 16.10 8.48
N ASP A 136 5.42 16.42 7.19
CA ASP A 136 4.34 16.64 6.21
C ASP A 136 3.73 15.29 5.83
N VAL A 137 2.68 14.87 6.54
CA VAL A 137 1.97 13.61 6.25
C VAL A 137 0.81 13.89 5.30
N ARG A 138 0.82 13.26 4.13
CA ARG A 138 -0.24 13.37 3.12
C ARG A 138 -0.84 12.02 2.81
N LEU A 139 -2.16 11.95 2.87
CA LEU A 139 -2.95 10.78 2.51
C LEU A 139 -3.74 11.08 1.23
N MET A 140 -3.57 10.25 0.21
CA MET A 140 -4.35 10.30 -1.02
C MET A 140 -5.22 9.07 -1.12
N VAL A 141 -6.53 9.28 -1.26
CA VAL A 141 -7.56 8.25 -1.40
C VAL A 141 -8.49 8.56 -2.56
N PRO A 142 -9.25 7.60 -3.09
CA PRO A 142 -10.21 7.89 -4.15
C PRO A 142 -11.37 8.76 -3.63
N LYS A 143 -11.78 9.75 -4.43
CA LYS A 143 -12.95 10.58 -4.14
C LYS A 143 -14.24 9.77 -4.13
N LYS A 144 -14.32 8.76 -5.01
CA LYS A 144 -15.42 7.81 -5.11
C LYS A 144 -14.87 6.40 -4.97
N ALA A 145 -15.28 5.69 -3.93
CA ALA A 145 -14.88 4.30 -3.72
C ALA A 145 -15.57 3.39 -4.75
N ASP A 146 -14.92 2.29 -5.08
CA ASP A 146 -15.46 1.20 -5.92
C ASP A 146 -16.51 0.38 -5.18
N LEU A 147 -16.33 0.18 -3.86
CA LEU A 147 -17.28 -0.49 -2.98
C LEU A 147 -18.09 0.56 -2.19
N PHE A 148 -19.41 0.41 -2.17
CA PHE A 148 -20.31 1.41 -1.58
C PHE A 148 -20.06 1.69 -0.09
N PHE A 149 -19.61 0.68 0.67
CA PHE A 149 -19.32 0.81 2.10
C PHE A 149 -17.94 1.39 2.39
N MET A 150 -16.97 1.23 1.47
CA MET A 150 -15.60 1.72 1.67
C MET A 150 -15.49 3.25 1.66
N GLY A 151 -16.34 3.92 0.90
CA GLY A 151 -16.38 5.39 0.91
C GLY A 151 -16.67 5.96 2.31
N PRO A 152 -17.78 5.60 2.97
CA PRO A 152 -18.04 6.01 4.35
C PRO A 152 -16.99 5.49 5.35
N ALA A 153 -16.43 4.30 5.16
CA ALA A 153 -15.38 3.74 6.02
C ALA A 153 -14.11 4.61 5.98
N ASN A 154 -13.53 4.87 4.80
CA ASN A 154 -12.40 5.77 4.63
C ASN A 154 -12.67 7.13 5.30
N LYS A 155 -13.84 7.70 5.00
CA LYS A 155 -14.25 9.02 5.51
C LYS A 155 -14.42 9.07 7.03
N SER A 156 -14.64 7.95 7.70
CA SER A 156 -14.76 7.89 9.16
C SER A 156 -13.45 8.27 9.89
N PHE A 157 -12.30 8.15 9.21
CA PHE A 157 -10.98 8.45 9.75
C PHE A 157 -10.49 9.88 9.43
N TYR A 158 -11.17 10.60 8.52
CA TYR A 158 -10.70 11.92 8.08
C TYR A 158 -10.61 12.94 9.21
N LYS A 159 -11.59 12.93 10.14
CA LYS A 159 -11.56 13.84 11.29
C LYS A 159 -10.28 13.66 12.08
N ASP A 160 -9.93 12.43 12.41
CA ASP A 160 -8.74 12.10 13.18
C ASP A 160 -7.45 12.53 12.46
N CYS A 161 -7.39 12.33 11.14
CA CYS A 161 -6.28 12.78 10.32
C CYS A 161 -6.14 14.31 10.33
N LEU A 162 -7.24 15.02 10.04
CA LEU A 162 -7.24 16.48 9.90
C LEU A 162 -6.94 17.19 11.24
N GLU A 163 -7.45 16.67 12.37
CA GLU A 163 -7.16 17.19 13.70
C GLU A 163 -5.69 16.99 14.12
N ALA A 164 -5.04 15.97 13.60
CA ALA A 164 -3.62 15.72 13.81
C ALA A 164 -2.70 16.50 12.86
N GLY A 165 -3.25 17.20 11.86
CA GLY A 165 -2.46 17.90 10.84
C GLY A 165 -2.10 17.05 9.62
N ILE A 166 -2.60 15.82 9.51
CA ILE A 166 -2.47 14.99 8.32
C ILE A 166 -3.34 15.58 7.21
N ARG A 167 -2.73 15.86 6.07
CA ARG A 167 -3.43 16.41 4.91
C ARG A 167 -4.09 15.30 4.10
N VAL A 168 -5.39 15.40 3.88
CA VAL A 168 -6.19 14.39 3.17
C VAL A 168 -6.58 14.91 1.80
N PHE A 169 -6.31 14.13 0.77
CA PHE A 169 -6.56 14.44 -0.63
C PHE A 169 -7.48 13.38 -1.27
N GLU A 170 -8.61 13.82 -1.80
CA GLU A 170 -9.53 12.97 -2.56
C GLU A 170 -9.23 13.07 -4.05
N LYS A 171 -8.69 11.99 -4.65
CA LYS A 171 -8.37 11.94 -6.07
C LYS A 171 -9.63 11.76 -6.91
N GLY A 172 -9.84 12.70 -7.84
CA GLY A 172 -10.84 12.63 -8.90
C GLY A 172 -10.33 11.85 -10.12
N GLY A 173 -11.11 11.89 -11.21
CA GLY A 173 -10.74 11.23 -12.46
C GLY A 173 -10.66 9.70 -12.34
N LYS A 174 -9.54 9.12 -12.77
CA LYS A 174 -9.32 7.67 -12.66
C LYS A 174 -9.26 7.24 -11.19
N PHE A 175 -9.92 6.11 -10.89
CA PHE A 175 -9.89 5.52 -9.55
C PHE A 175 -8.46 5.19 -9.14
N ILE A 176 -8.00 5.73 -8.01
CA ILE A 176 -6.67 5.40 -7.49
C ILE A 176 -6.70 4.08 -6.74
N HIS A 177 -5.95 3.11 -7.24
CA HIS A 177 -5.81 1.79 -6.63
C HIS A 177 -4.38 1.50 -6.17
N SER A 178 -3.47 2.48 -6.28
CA SER A 178 -2.08 2.36 -5.83
C SER A 178 -2.00 2.15 -4.31
N LYS A 179 -1.07 1.32 -3.88
CA LYS A 179 -0.68 1.14 -2.49
C LYS A 179 0.80 1.46 -2.38
N THR A 180 1.06 2.73 -2.09
CA THR A 180 2.43 3.23 -2.01
C THR A 180 2.63 4.11 -0.79
N MET A 181 3.86 4.07 -0.26
CA MET A 181 4.35 5.05 0.69
C MET A 181 5.70 5.57 0.19
N VAL A 182 5.96 6.85 0.36
CA VAL A 182 7.28 7.44 0.11
C VAL A 182 7.65 8.37 1.25
N SER A 183 8.89 8.27 1.72
CA SER A 183 9.38 9.02 2.85
C SER A 183 10.79 9.57 2.58
N ASP A 184 10.98 10.87 2.86
CA ASP A 184 12.26 11.55 3.07
C ASP A 184 13.29 11.43 1.93
N ASP A 185 12.87 11.23 0.69
CA ASP A 185 13.74 10.93 -0.47
C ASP A 185 14.60 9.67 -0.28
N TYR A 186 14.24 8.79 0.62
CA TYR A 186 15.08 7.63 0.96
C TYR A 186 14.32 6.31 0.76
N LEU A 187 13.09 6.22 1.23
CA LEU A 187 12.29 4.99 1.21
C LEU A 187 11.10 5.12 0.28
N SER A 188 10.94 4.13 -0.58
CA SER A 188 9.72 3.92 -1.39
C SER A 188 9.16 2.53 -1.12
N ILE A 189 7.88 2.44 -0.75
CA ILE A 189 7.17 1.18 -0.54
C ILE A 189 6.12 1.08 -1.64
N ILE A 190 6.13 -0.05 -2.36
CA ILE A 190 5.17 -0.34 -3.44
C ILE A 190 4.71 -1.79 -3.26
N GLY A 191 3.40 -2.01 -3.17
CA GLY A 191 2.95 -3.39 -2.96
C GLY A 191 1.46 -3.60 -3.14
N SER A 192 0.98 -4.67 -2.56
CA SER A 192 -0.42 -5.10 -2.64
C SER A 192 -1.25 -4.69 -1.42
N ALA A 193 -0.62 -4.37 -0.27
CA ALA A 193 -1.30 -4.11 0.98
C ALA A 193 -1.95 -2.73 1.03
N ASN A 194 -3.26 -2.69 1.27
CA ASN A 194 -3.97 -1.47 1.61
C ASN A 194 -3.64 -1.01 3.04
N MET A 195 -4.04 0.21 3.38
CA MET A 195 -4.00 0.72 4.75
C MET A 195 -5.29 0.38 5.50
N ASP A 196 -5.62 -0.92 5.56
CA ASP A 196 -6.81 -1.42 6.28
C ASP A 196 -6.46 -2.64 7.14
N CYS A 197 -7.33 -2.94 8.11
CA CYS A 197 -7.12 -4.05 9.05
C CYS A 197 -7.03 -5.38 8.32
N ARG A 198 -7.80 -5.56 7.26
CA ARG A 198 -7.82 -6.81 6.50
C ARG A 198 -6.50 -7.08 5.78
N SER A 199 -5.94 -6.08 5.11
CA SER A 199 -4.64 -6.22 4.44
C SER A 199 -3.50 -6.36 5.44
N MET A 200 -3.62 -5.73 6.62
CA MET A 200 -2.56 -5.74 7.63
C MET A 200 -2.56 -7.00 8.53
N GLU A 201 -3.67 -7.75 8.60
CA GLU A 201 -3.82 -8.84 9.58
C GLU A 201 -4.42 -10.12 9.00
N LEU A 202 -5.21 -10.04 7.92
CA LEU A 202 -6.07 -11.16 7.48
C LEU A 202 -5.84 -11.64 6.04
N SER A 203 -4.93 -11.02 5.31
CA SER A 203 -4.66 -11.36 3.91
C SER A 203 -3.20 -11.73 3.69
N TYR A 204 -2.95 -12.60 2.70
CA TYR A 204 -1.60 -12.73 2.15
C TYR A 204 -1.32 -11.50 1.30
N GLU A 205 -0.33 -10.73 1.69
CA GLU A 205 0.09 -9.50 1.02
C GLU A 205 1.59 -9.51 0.75
N ILE A 206 2.06 -8.57 -0.07
CA ILE A 206 3.48 -8.43 -0.36
C ILE A 206 3.81 -6.97 -0.69
N ASN A 207 4.86 -6.44 -0.08
CA ASN A 207 5.38 -5.12 -0.39
C ASN A 207 6.87 -5.19 -0.72
N ALA A 208 7.29 -4.36 -1.68
CA ALA A 208 8.69 -4.06 -1.96
C ALA A 208 9.08 -2.77 -1.23
N TYR A 209 10.04 -2.86 -0.34
CA TYR A 209 10.70 -1.73 0.33
C TYR A 209 11.97 -1.41 -0.44
N ILE A 210 12.03 -0.25 -1.04
CA ILE A 210 13.11 0.18 -1.93
C ILE A 210 13.85 1.34 -1.26
N TYR A 211 15.05 1.07 -0.79
CA TYR A 211 15.92 2.04 -0.11
C TYR A 211 16.84 2.69 -1.15
N ASN A 212 16.32 3.67 -1.86
CA ASN A 212 17.07 4.34 -2.92
C ASN A 212 16.49 5.74 -3.19
N GLU A 213 17.36 6.75 -3.24
CA GLU A 213 16.98 8.15 -3.40
C GLU A 213 16.31 8.43 -4.76
N GLU A 214 16.80 7.85 -5.84
CA GLU A 214 16.26 8.05 -7.18
C GLU A 214 14.82 7.54 -7.28
N ILE A 215 14.58 6.31 -6.81
CA ILE A 215 13.24 5.69 -6.80
C ILE A 215 12.29 6.42 -5.84
N ALA A 216 12.78 6.85 -4.68
CA ALA A 216 11.96 7.63 -3.75
C ALA A 216 11.55 8.98 -4.38
N LYS A 217 12.47 9.69 -5.04
CA LYS A 217 12.15 10.92 -5.77
C LYS A 217 11.22 10.68 -6.97
N GLU A 218 11.33 9.55 -7.65
CA GLU A 218 10.39 9.16 -8.71
C GLU A 218 8.98 8.95 -8.13
N ASN A 219 8.85 8.16 -7.07
CA ASN A 219 7.56 7.93 -6.41
C ASN A 219 6.97 9.23 -5.83
N TYR A 220 7.80 10.10 -5.28
CA TYR A 220 7.39 11.46 -4.88
C TYR A 220 6.82 12.26 -6.06
N LYS A 221 7.51 12.27 -7.21
CA LYS A 221 7.03 12.97 -8.42
C LYS A 221 5.71 12.41 -8.93
N ILE A 222 5.55 11.09 -8.88
CA ILE A 222 4.31 10.40 -9.22
C ILE A 222 3.18 10.86 -8.28
N PHE A 223 3.42 10.87 -6.96
CA PHE A 223 2.45 11.36 -5.99
C PHE A 223 2.05 12.82 -6.27
N MET A 224 3.03 13.70 -6.51
CA MET A 224 2.80 15.12 -6.81
C MET A 224 2.06 15.34 -8.14
N SER A 225 2.26 14.45 -9.12
CA SER A 225 1.50 14.46 -10.37
C SER A 225 0.03 14.08 -10.15
N ASP A 226 -0.22 13.00 -9.40
CA ASP A 226 -1.57 12.56 -9.05
C ASP A 226 -2.30 13.60 -8.19
N LEU A 227 -1.56 14.35 -7.36
CA LEU A 227 -2.10 15.40 -6.49
C LEU A 227 -2.79 16.53 -7.27
N LYS A 228 -2.37 16.79 -8.53
CA LYS A 228 -2.99 17.80 -9.39
C LYS A 228 -4.45 17.52 -9.74
N GLU A 229 -4.86 16.25 -9.65
CA GLU A 229 -6.23 15.82 -9.90
C GLU A 229 -7.04 15.64 -8.59
N CYS A 230 -6.47 16.05 -7.45
CA CYS A 230 -7.08 15.89 -6.14
C CYS A 230 -7.77 17.16 -5.66
N SER A 231 -8.76 16.97 -4.81
CA SER A 231 -9.30 18.03 -3.94
C SER A 231 -8.84 17.78 -2.50
N GLU A 232 -8.25 18.79 -1.87
CA GLU A 232 -7.86 18.72 -0.46
C GLU A 232 -9.09 18.86 0.43
N VAL A 233 -9.20 18.00 1.44
CA VAL A 233 -10.26 18.05 2.44
C VAL A 233 -9.79 18.90 3.60
N THR A 234 -10.52 19.97 3.94
CA THR A 234 -10.19 20.84 5.05
C THR A 234 -11.10 20.60 6.27
N LEU A 235 -10.61 20.84 7.49
CA LEU A 235 -11.42 20.74 8.71
C LEU A 235 -12.69 21.61 8.63
N LYS A 236 -12.59 22.81 8.04
CA LYS A 236 -13.71 23.73 7.89
C LYS A 236 -14.83 23.17 7.01
N GLU A 237 -14.47 22.61 5.88
CA GLU A 237 -15.42 21.97 4.96
C GLU A 237 -15.94 20.65 5.54
N TRP A 238 -15.07 19.87 6.16
CA TRP A 238 -15.40 18.61 6.80
C TRP A 238 -16.42 18.80 7.94
N GLY A 239 -16.33 19.87 8.69
CA GLY A 239 -17.28 20.24 9.75
C GLY A 239 -18.70 20.52 9.25
N LYS A 240 -18.85 21.01 7.99
CA LYS A 240 -20.14 21.37 7.39
C LYS A 240 -20.92 20.21 6.79
N ARG A 241 -20.34 18.98 6.78
CA ARG A 241 -21.00 17.82 6.19
C ARG A 241 -22.35 17.52 6.85
N PRO A 242 -23.36 17.01 6.12
CA PRO A 242 -24.68 16.66 6.65
C PRO A 242 -24.59 15.66 7.81
N TRP A 243 -25.51 15.76 8.74
CA TRP A 243 -25.54 14.90 9.95
C TRP A 243 -25.67 13.41 9.63
N TYR A 244 -26.42 13.05 8.58
CA TYR A 244 -26.59 11.66 8.17
C TYR A 244 -25.27 11.03 7.65
N HIS A 245 -24.38 11.81 7.05
CA HIS A 245 -23.02 11.33 6.73
C HIS A 245 -22.23 11.02 8.01
N LYS A 246 -22.39 11.82 9.07
CA LYS A 246 -21.73 11.56 10.34
C LYS A 246 -22.18 10.24 10.94
N ILE A 247 -23.50 9.95 10.92
CA ILE A 247 -24.06 8.69 11.40
C ILE A 247 -23.53 7.51 10.58
N THR A 248 -23.60 7.58 9.26
CA THR A 248 -23.12 6.50 8.37
C THR A 248 -21.63 6.21 8.60
N GLN A 249 -20.80 7.25 8.73
CA GLN A 249 -19.38 7.11 9.02
C GLN A 249 -19.14 6.49 10.41
N SER A 250 -19.89 6.89 11.43
CA SER A 250 -19.78 6.31 12.77
C SER A 250 -20.17 4.83 12.79
N ILE A 251 -21.22 4.46 12.07
CA ILE A 251 -21.62 3.06 11.92
C ILE A 251 -20.52 2.27 11.22
N MET A 252 -19.99 2.78 10.09
CA MET A 252 -18.91 2.09 9.37
C MET A 252 -17.63 1.98 10.19
N ARG A 253 -17.36 2.94 11.08
CA ARG A 253 -16.22 2.88 12.01
C ARG A 253 -16.30 1.67 12.96
N LEU A 254 -17.50 1.25 13.37
CA LEU A 254 -17.69 0.06 14.22
C LEU A 254 -17.32 -1.23 13.49
N PHE A 255 -17.45 -1.24 12.16
CA PHE A 255 -17.08 -2.38 11.32
C PHE A 255 -15.62 -2.34 10.82
N ALA A 256 -14.88 -1.29 11.15
CA ALA A 256 -13.49 -1.12 10.71
C ALA A 256 -12.59 -2.34 10.93
N PRO A 257 -12.67 -3.08 12.07
CA PRO A 257 -11.86 -4.28 12.27
C PRO A 257 -12.21 -5.46 11.36
N LEU A 258 -13.31 -5.38 10.62
CA LEU A 258 -13.80 -6.45 9.71
C LEU A 258 -13.54 -6.09 8.23
N LEU A 259 -13.08 -4.87 7.94
CA LEU A 259 -12.90 -4.30 6.59
C LEU A 259 -11.46 -4.39 6.09
#